data_cc94370883442f3dd6b5af9d1935a86b
#
_entry.id   cc94370883442f3dd6b5af9d1935a86b
#
_cell.length_a   1.000
_cell.length_b   1.000
_cell.length_c   1.000
_cell.angle_alpha   90.00
_cell.angle_beta   90.00
_cell.angle_gamma   90.00
#
_symmetry.space_group_name_H-M   'P 1'
#
loop_
_entity.id
_entity.type
_entity.pdbx_description
1 polymer ?
#
loop_
_entity_poly.entity_id
_entity_poly.type
_entity_poly.pdbx_seq_one_letter_code
_entity_poly.pdbx_strand_id
1 'polypeptide(L)'
;MSVLLVLFRMVGGWLLLAVVAGLISGFSNASLLAMINHSLTLPQTDRWLGPGVQFALLALLMLATRVISQTTFMYLGQKVKARLRVELTRQVSETRWLQLEKSGMSKTISVLTQDLDTLVVFFVSLPNLFIYGAVIAGCLVYLATLSVSVLGLALAAIALGSLGYRAAHGRAMGLLRQSRLREDTLIQQCKKLFDGGREYRLNADRRRRFVAGELADNIEAVRQQRTRGYVLYGLATSWGSILFFAFIGLVLFGLRDLLTLEPATITGYVMIFLYMIVPVEGVLSSLPTLASARVALQRVQQLREDLPPEQTQRPLPAEPFRSLALEAIRYQYRGEDGESFTLGPLDMRFSPGELVFIVGGNGSGKTTLANLLVGLYPPDSGAIVLNGRALAGDRQEGYRQLFSAVFNDFFLFDDVAFVHERTAEQVNHLLRLLKLQHKVRFAEGRFSTTALSQGQRKRLALLQAWLEERPLYLFDEWAADQDPEFKAVFYLELLPMLKAEGKTIIAITHDDRYFHLADRIIKLESGRIVQSAPL
;
A
#
# COMPACT_ATOMS: atom_id res chain seq x y z
N MET A 1 -4.17 10.01 -18.46
CA MET A 1 -5.39 9.23 -18.77
C MET A 1 -6.43 9.50 -17.68
N SER A 2 -7.71 9.77 -17.99
CA SER A 2 -8.68 10.06 -16.93
C SER A 2 -8.92 8.82 -16.05
N VAL A 3 -9.04 9.03 -14.72
CA VAL A 3 -9.32 8.01 -13.72
C VAL A 3 -10.47 7.09 -14.15
N LEU A 4 -11.52 7.69 -14.71
CA LEU A 4 -12.69 6.99 -15.23
C LEU A 4 -12.36 6.01 -16.37
N LEU A 5 -11.41 6.32 -17.23
CA LEU A 5 -11.06 5.48 -18.39
C LEU A 5 -10.29 4.22 -17.95
N VAL A 6 -9.44 4.34 -16.93
CA VAL A 6 -8.75 3.19 -16.32
C VAL A 6 -9.76 2.28 -15.64
N LEU A 7 -10.67 2.86 -14.88
CA LEU A 7 -11.72 2.14 -14.16
C LEU A 7 -12.72 1.49 -15.14
N PHE A 8 -13.08 2.17 -16.21
CA PHE A 8 -13.96 1.62 -17.25
C PHE A 8 -13.38 0.35 -17.91
N ARG A 9 -12.08 0.33 -18.19
CA ARG A 9 -11.39 -0.88 -18.69
C ARG A 9 -11.43 -2.06 -17.71
N MET A 10 -11.43 -1.78 -16.40
CA MET A 10 -11.42 -2.83 -15.37
C MET A 10 -12.81 -3.42 -15.09
N VAL A 11 -13.89 -2.66 -15.31
CA VAL A 11 -15.21 -2.98 -14.76
C VAL A 11 -16.30 -3.11 -15.82
N GLY A 12 -16.09 -2.59 -17.03
CA GLY A 12 -16.94 -2.80 -18.20
C GLY A 12 -18.40 -2.34 -18.03
N GLY A 13 -19.34 -3.14 -18.56
CA GLY A 13 -20.77 -2.79 -18.63
C GLY A 13 -21.48 -2.56 -17.31
N TRP A 14 -20.99 -3.12 -16.19
CA TRP A 14 -21.57 -2.92 -14.86
C TRP A 14 -21.47 -1.45 -14.39
N LEU A 15 -20.41 -0.75 -14.77
CA LEU A 15 -20.27 0.67 -14.47
C LEU A 15 -21.33 1.49 -15.21
N LEU A 16 -21.57 1.17 -16.48
CA LEU A 16 -22.61 1.82 -17.28
C LEU A 16 -24.00 1.58 -16.66
N LEU A 17 -24.30 0.35 -16.28
CA LEU A 17 -25.56 0.00 -15.61
C LEU A 17 -25.76 0.85 -14.34
N ALA A 18 -24.72 0.94 -13.49
CA ALA A 18 -24.77 1.69 -12.23
C ALA A 18 -24.99 3.20 -12.46
N VAL A 19 -24.33 3.77 -13.48
CA VAL A 19 -24.49 5.19 -13.86
C VAL A 19 -25.90 5.44 -14.40
N VAL A 20 -26.37 4.64 -15.35
CA VAL A 20 -27.71 4.76 -15.93
C VAL A 20 -28.79 4.63 -14.86
N ALA A 21 -28.68 3.64 -13.98
CA ALA A 21 -29.59 3.47 -12.85
C ALA A 21 -29.57 4.71 -11.92
N GLY A 22 -28.40 5.28 -11.64
CA GLY A 22 -28.28 6.51 -10.86
C GLY A 22 -28.94 7.71 -11.52
N LEU A 23 -28.77 7.88 -12.82
CA LEU A 23 -29.42 8.94 -13.59
C LEU A 23 -30.94 8.78 -13.62
N ILE A 24 -31.46 7.57 -13.87
CA ILE A 24 -32.89 7.27 -13.82
C ILE A 24 -33.46 7.59 -12.43
N SER A 25 -32.76 7.17 -11.36
CA SER A 25 -33.18 7.48 -10.00
C SER A 25 -33.27 8.98 -9.75
N GLY A 26 -32.27 9.75 -10.19
CA GLY A 26 -32.25 11.21 -10.02
C GLY A 26 -33.36 11.92 -10.79
N PHE A 27 -33.56 11.58 -12.07
CA PHE A 27 -34.64 12.16 -12.86
C PHE A 27 -36.03 11.75 -12.37
N SER A 28 -36.23 10.50 -11.94
CA SER A 28 -37.47 10.06 -11.31
C SER A 28 -37.78 10.86 -10.04
N ASN A 29 -36.76 11.19 -9.26
CA ASN A 29 -36.90 12.01 -8.08
C ASN A 29 -37.33 13.46 -8.41
N ALA A 30 -36.71 14.09 -9.40
CA ALA A 30 -37.12 15.41 -9.86
C ALA A 30 -38.57 15.38 -10.41
N SER A 31 -38.95 14.31 -11.12
CA SER A 31 -40.33 14.13 -11.64
C SER A 31 -41.36 13.97 -10.52
N LEU A 32 -41.00 13.27 -9.42
CA LEU A 32 -41.85 13.18 -8.22
C LEU A 32 -42.11 14.55 -7.60
N LEU A 33 -41.08 15.42 -7.52
CA LEU A 33 -41.25 16.79 -7.02
C LEU A 33 -42.16 17.63 -7.95
N ALA A 34 -41.99 17.51 -9.26
CA ALA A 34 -42.87 18.18 -10.22
C ALA A 34 -44.31 17.70 -10.06
N MET A 35 -44.54 16.41 -9.90
CA MET A 35 -45.86 15.83 -9.68
C MET A 35 -46.48 16.25 -8.36
N ILE A 36 -45.72 16.39 -7.28
CA ILE A 36 -46.20 16.93 -6.00
C ILE A 36 -46.66 18.37 -6.19
N ASN A 37 -45.83 19.23 -6.81
CA ASN A 37 -46.21 20.64 -7.08
C ASN A 37 -47.48 20.74 -7.92
N HIS A 38 -47.59 19.94 -8.99
CA HIS A 38 -48.76 19.90 -9.84
C HIS A 38 -50.02 19.44 -9.07
N SER A 39 -49.89 18.42 -8.24
CA SER A 39 -51.02 17.92 -7.43
C SER A 39 -51.51 18.89 -6.36
N LEU A 40 -50.64 19.75 -5.83
CA LEU A 40 -51.00 20.79 -4.89
C LEU A 40 -51.86 21.93 -5.53
N THR A 41 -51.75 22.09 -6.84
CA THR A 41 -52.39 23.15 -7.60
C THR A 41 -53.70 22.72 -8.30
N LEU A 42 -54.01 21.42 -8.32
CA LEU A 42 -55.22 20.87 -8.95
C LEU A 42 -56.44 20.95 -8.00
N PRO A 43 -57.69 21.22 -8.57
CA PRO A 43 -58.91 21.08 -7.83
C PRO A 43 -59.19 19.65 -7.39
N GLN A 44 -59.95 19.48 -6.28
CA GLN A 44 -60.04 18.21 -5.47
C GLN A 44 -60.77 17.03 -6.14
N THR A 45 -61.21 17.09 -7.39
CA THR A 45 -62.25 16.18 -7.90
C THR A 45 -61.80 14.82 -8.43
N ASP A 46 -60.50 14.59 -8.77
CA ASP A 46 -60.07 13.31 -9.40
C ASP A 46 -58.73 12.76 -8.92
N ARG A 47 -58.48 12.80 -7.64
CA ARG A 47 -57.11 12.64 -7.10
C ARG A 47 -56.59 11.22 -6.86
N TRP A 48 -57.43 10.17 -6.87
CA TRP A 48 -57.00 8.94 -6.25
C TRP A 48 -56.57 7.80 -7.15
N LEU A 49 -57.18 7.56 -8.31
CA LEU A 49 -56.91 6.34 -9.09
C LEU A 49 -55.82 6.49 -10.15
N GLY A 50 -55.70 7.61 -10.82
CA GLY A 50 -54.70 7.80 -11.89
C GLY A 50 -53.36 8.37 -11.38
N PRO A 51 -53.34 9.58 -10.81
CA PRO A 51 -52.10 10.25 -10.38
C PRO A 51 -51.42 9.53 -9.18
N GLY A 52 -52.21 8.95 -8.25
CA GLY A 52 -51.65 8.20 -7.13
C GLY A 52 -50.91 6.95 -7.54
N VAL A 53 -51.41 6.18 -8.50
CA VAL A 53 -50.72 5.01 -9.04
C VAL A 53 -49.44 5.43 -9.80
N GLN A 54 -49.48 6.48 -10.61
CA GLN A 54 -48.29 6.99 -11.28
C GLN A 54 -47.21 7.43 -10.28
N PHE A 55 -47.60 8.15 -9.23
CA PHE A 55 -46.69 8.57 -8.16
C PHE A 55 -46.04 7.36 -7.47
N ALA A 56 -46.86 6.34 -7.09
CA ALA A 56 -46.35 5.13 -6.45
C ALA A 56 -45.38 4.35 -7.37
N LEU A 57 -45.70 4.19 -8.66
CA LEU A 57 -44.83 3.54 -9.65
C LEU A 57 -43.51 4.29 -9.82
N LEU A 58 -43.57 5.63 -9.91
CA LEU A 58 -42.37 6.45 -10.07
C LEU A 58 -41.51 6.43 -8.81
N ALA A 59 -42.12 6.42 -7.61
CA ALA A 59 -41.40 6.27 -6.35
C ALA A 59 -40.74 4.90 -6.23
N LEU A 60 -41.42 3.84 -6.65
CA LEU A 60 -40.86 2.48 -6.68
C LEU A 60 -39.67 2.38 -7.66
N LEU A 61 -39.82 2.97 -8.86
CA LEU A 61 -38.76 3.05 -9.87
C LEU A 61 -37.54 3.79 -9.32
N MET A 62 -37.76 4.96 -8.70
CA MET A 62 -36.71 5.74 -8.06
C MET A 62 -35.95 4.92 -7.01
N LEU A 63 -36.69 4.23 -6.11
CA LEU A 63 -36.10 3.42 -5.05
C LEU A 63 -35.31 2.24 -5.61
N ALA A 64 -35.91 1.48 -6.54
CA ALA A 64 -35.27 0.32 -7.15
C ALA A 64 -33.98 0.71 -7.88
N THR A 65 -34.01 1.75 -8.72
CA THR A 65 -32.83 2.21 -9.47
C THR A 65 -31.77 2.82 -8.55
N ARG A 66 -32.15 3.47 -7.45
CA ARG A 66 -31.22 3.95 -6.42
C ARG A 66 -30.48 2.80 -5.75
N VAL A 67 -31.18 1.76 -5.33
CA VAL A 67 -30.59 0.57 -4.71
C VAL A 67 -29.65 -0.13 -5.70
N ILE A 68 -30.08 -0.34 -6.94
CA ILE A 68 -29.24 -0.94 -7.99
C ILE A 68 -27.97 -0.13 -8.20
N SER A 69 -28.07 1.18 -8.34
CA SER A 69 -26.90 2.07 -8.52
C SER A 69 -25.93 1.95 -7.35
N GLN A 70 -26.42 2.14 -6.11
CA GLN A 70 -25.58 2.14 -4.91
C GLN A 70 -24.90 0.79 -4.67
N THR A 71 -25.65 -0.31 -4.74
CA THR A 71 -25.11 -1.66 -4.51
C THR A 71 -24.10 -2.05 -5.58
N THR A 72 -24.38 -1.71 -6.85
CA THR A 72 -23.46 -2.00 -7.95
C THR A 72 -22.14 -1.23 -7.79
N PHE A 73 -22.18 0.07 -7.49
CA PHE A 73 -20.94 0.84 -7.26
C PHE A 73 -20.15 0.33 -6.06
N MET A 74 -20.81 -0.05 -4.95
CA MET A 74 -20.15 -0.66 -3.80
C MET A 74 -19.46 -1.98 -4.18
N TYR A 75 -20.17 -2.87 -4.89
CA TYR A 75 -19.61 -4.13 -5.37
C TYR A 75 -18.40 -3.90 -6.28
N LEU A 76 -18.50 -2.94 -7.22
CA LEU A 76 -17.42 -2.60 -8.14
C LEU A 76 -16.20 -2.05 -7.40
N GLY A 77 -16.38 -1.21 -6.40
CA GLY A 77 -15.30 -0.69 -5.57
C GLY A 77 -14.50 -1.81 -4.89
N GLN A 78 -15.18 -2.78 -4.28
CA GLN A 78 -14.54 -3.93 -3.64
C GLN A 78 -13.85 -4.84 -4.66
N LYS A 79 -14.47 -5.08 -5.81
CA LYS A 79 -13.89 -5.87 -6.89
C LYS A 79 -12.61 -5.25 -7.45
N VAL A 80 -12.59 -3.94 -7.69
CA VAL A 80 -11.40 -3.20 -8.14
C VAL A 80 -10.30 -3.28 -7.09
N LYS A 81 -10.61 -3.04 -5.80
CA LYS A 81 -9.67 -3.16 -4.69
C LYS A 81 -9.03 -4.55 -4.65
N ALA A 82 -9.85 -5.60 -4.67
CA ALA A 82 -9.37 -6.99 -4.61
C ALA A 82 -8.44 -7.30 -5.79
N ARG A 83 -8.85 -6.94 -7.01
CA ARG A 83 -8.05 -7.16 -8.22
C ARG A 83 -6.72 -6.41 -8.21
N LEU A 84 -6.75 -5.12 -7.87
CA LEU A 84 -5.52 -4.31 -7.76
C LEU A 84 -4.59 -4.84 -6.67
N ARG A 85 -5.15 -5.27 -5.53
CA ARG A 85 -4.35 -5.84 -4.44
C ARG A 85 -3.62 -7.11 -4.88
N VAL A 86 -4.32 -8.05 -5.52
CA VAL A 86 -3.70 -9.28 -6.04
C VAL A 86 -2.63 -8.95 -7.08
N GLU A 87 -2.94 -8.07 -8.04
CA GLU A 87 -2.01 -7.68 -9.10
C GLU A 87 -0.74 -7.01 -8.55
N LEU A 88 -0.92 -6.05 -7.63
CA LEU A 88 0.22 -5.35 -6.99
C LEU A 88 1.03 -6.27 -6.08
N THR A 89 0.38 -7.15 -5.30
CA THR A 89 1.08 -8.11 -4.45
C THR A 89 1.91 -9.07 -5.31
N ARG A 90 1.35 -9.55 -6.42
CA ARG A 90 2.09 -10.37 -7.38
C ARG A 90 3.28 -9.60 -7.97
N GLN A 91 3.08 -8.36 -8.40
CA GLN A 91 4.15 -7.52 -8.93
C GLN A 91 5.27 -7.30 -7.92
N VAL A 92 4.93 -7.03 -6.64
CA VAL A 92 5.89 -6.92 -5.54
C VAL A 92 6.69 -8.21 -5.37
N SER A 93 6.03 -9.37 -5.44
CA SER A 93 6.71 -10.68 -5.31
C SER A 93 7.62 -11.01 -6.49
N GLU A 94 7.34 -10.48 -7.67
CA GLU A 94 8.12 -10.69 -8.91
C GLU A 94 9.20 -9.61 -9.14
N THR A 95 9.27 -8.59 -8.27
CA THR A 95 10.24 -7.49 -8.38
C THR A 95 11.59 -7.87 -7.78
N ARG A 96 12.69 -7.37 -8.36
CA ARG A 96 14.04 -7.56 -7.82
C ARG A 96 14.18 -7.00 -6.41
N TRP A 97 14.83 -7.75 -5.52
CA TRP A 97 15.03 -7.37 -4.13
C TRP A 97 15.61 -5.96 -3.95
N LEU A 98 16.67 -5.62 -4.71
CA LEU A 98 17.30 -4.30 -4.67
C LEU A 98 16.32 -3.14 -4.96
N GLN A 99 15.31 -3.35 -5.81
CA GLN A 99 14.30 -2.33 -6.13
C GLN A 99 13.29 -2.20 -5.00
N LEU A 100 12.91 -3.32 -4.35
CA LEU A 100 12.05 -3.31 -3.15
C LEU A 100 12.72 -2.57 -2.01
N GLU A 101 13.99 -2.83 -1.77
CA GLU A 101 14.78 -2.15 -0.74
C GLU A 101 14.85 -0.64 -0.99
N LYS A 102 15.14 -0.21 -2.22
CA LYS A 102 15.18 1.22 -2.62
C LYS A 102 13.81 1.91 -2.57
N SER A 103 12.72 1.23 -2.90
CA SER A 103 11.38 1.84 -2.92
C SER A 103 10.80 2.08 -1.52
N GLY A 104 11.32 1.38 -0.53
CA GLY A 104 10.88 1.43 0.87
C GLY A 104 9.60 0.64 1.14
N MET A 105 9.67 -0.29 2.09
CA MET A 105 8.55 -1.16 2.49
C MET A 105 7.32 -0.38 2.96
N SER A 106 7.52 0.70 3.71
CA SER A 106 6.42 1.53 4.25
C SER A 106 5.57 2.17 3.14
N LYS A 107 6.20 2.65 2.05
CA LYS A 107 5.50 3.22 0.89
C LYS A 107 4.65 2.17 0.20
N THR A 108 5.20 0.98 -0.02
CA THR A 108 4.52 -0.15 -0.67
C THR A 108 3.31 -0.61 0.15
N ILE A 109 3.45 -0.77 1.47
CA ILE A 109 2.36 -1.14 2.37
C ILE A 109 1.26 -0.06 2.38
N SER A 110 1.62 1.22 2.41
CA SER A 110 0.65 2.33 2.37
C SER A 110 -0.21 2.30 1.10
N VAL A 111 0.40 2.03 -0.06
CA VAL A 111 -0.35 1.89 -1.33
C VAL A 111 -1.28 0.68 -1.29
N LEU A 112 -0.80 -0.48 -0.84
CA LEU A 112 -1.58 -1.73 -0.76
C LEU A 112 -2.76 -1.68 0.23
N THR A 113 -2.72 -0.74 1.17
CA THR A 113 -3.75 -0.57 2.21
C THR A 113 -4.54 0.72 2.01
N GLN A 114 -3.97 1.86 2.36
CA GLN A 114 -4.67 3.16 2.44
C GLN A 114 -5.11 3.70 1.07
N ASP A 115 -4.23 3.64 0.06
CA ASP A 115 -4.55 4.19 -1.25
C ASP A 115 -5.63 3.35 -1.96
N LEU A 116 -5.60 2.01 -1.82
CA LEU A 116 -6.66 1.15 -2.33
C LEU A 116 -8.00 1.37 -1.59
N ASP A 117 -7.99 1.65 -0.28
CA ASP A 117 -9.20 2.00 0.47
C ASP A 117 -9.76 3.35 0.02
N THR A 118 -8.91 4.32 -0.29
CA THR A 118 -9.33 5.60 -0.85
C THR A 118 -10.08 5.42 -2.18
N LEU A 119 -9.68 4.46 -3.01
CA LEU A 119 -10.41 4.13 -4.24
C LEU A 119 -11.80 3.54 -3.95
N VAL A 120 -11.94 2.70 -2.91
CA VAL A 120 -13.26 2.18 -2.50
C VAL A 120 -14.18 3.31 -2.04
N VAL A 121 -13.68 4.23 -1.20
CA VAL A 121 -14.45 5.40 -0.74
C VAL A 121 -14.95 6.24 -1.92
N PHE A 122 -14.13 6.41 -2.95
CA PHE A 122 -14.53 7.07 -4.19
C PHE A 122 -15.70 6.33 -4.88
N PHE A 123 -15.62 5.01 -5.06
CA PHE A 123 -16.71 4.23 -5.64
C PHE A 123 -18.01 4.34 -4.84
N VAL A 124 -17.93 4.38 -3.51
CA VAL A 124 -19.08 4.56 -2.61
C VAL A 124 -19.70 5.96 -2.78
N SER A 125 -18.91 6.97 -3.13
CA SER A 125 -19.40 8.34 -3.34
C SER A 125 -19.96 8.60 -4.75
N LEU A 126 -19.60 7.80 -5.75
CA LEU A 126 -20.03 7.96 -7.14
C LEU A 126 -21.56 7.95 -7.34
N PRO A 127 -22.34 7.05 -6.71
CA PRO A 127 -23.80 7.08 -6.83
C PRO A 127 -24.40 8.45 -6.48
N ASN A 128 -23.90 9.06 -5.40
CA ASN A 128 -24.38 10.38 -4.97
C ASN A 128 -24.11 11.45 -6.02
N LEU A 129 -22.95 11.40 -6.68
CA LEU A 129 -22.61 12.34 -7.76
C LEU A 129 -23.60 12.25 -8.95
N PHE A 130 -23.92 11.01 -9.39
CA PHE A 130 -24.81 10.79 -10.53
C PHE A 130 -26.27 11.02 -10.15
N ILE A 131 -26.73 10.50 -9.02
CA ILE A 131 -28.12 10.66 -8.55
C ILE A 131 -28.42 12.14 -8.29
N TYR A 132 -27.61 12.80 -7.48
CA TYR A 132 -27.83 14.22 -7.13
C TYR A 132 -27.58 15.16 -8.32
N GLY A 133 -26.61 14.84 -9.19
CA GLY A 133 -26.42 15.58 -10.44
C GLY A 133 -27.65 15.51 -11.34
N ALA A 134 -28.26 14.34 -11.49
CA ALA A 134 -29.49 14.16 -12.25
C ALA A 134 -30.70 14.83 -11.57
N VAL A 135 -30.80 14.80 -10.24
CA VAL A 135 -31.83 15.54 -9.48
C VAL A 135 -31.73 17.04 -9.75
N ILE A 136 -30.52 17.60 -9.62
CA ILE A 136 -30.28 19.03 -9.84
C ILE A 136 -30.65 19.41 -11.30
N ALA A 137 -30.19 18.61 -12.28
CA ALA A 137 -30.51 18.86 -13.69
C ALA A 137 -32.03 18.79 -13.94
N GLY A 138 -32.72 17.77 -13.43
CA GLY A 138 -34.17 17.63 -13.55
C GLY A 138 -34.94 18.77 -12.87
N CYS A 139 -34.52 19.19 -11.68
CA CYS A 139 -35.09 20.33 -10.97
C CYS A 139 -34.90 21.63 -11.75
N LEU A 140 -33.71 21.88 -12.33
CA LEU A 140 -33.47 23.07 -13.15
C LEU A 140 -34.33 23.07 -14.42
N VAL A 141 -34.49 21.92 -15.07
CA VAL A 141 -35.39 21.79 -16.24
C VAL A 141 -36.83 22.10 -15.83
N TYR A 142 -37.31 21.57 -14.70
CA TYR A 142 -38.66 21.84 -14.22
C TYR A 142 -38.85 23.32 -13.84
N LEU A 143 -37.88 23.95 -13.16
CA LEU A 143 -37.91 25.38 -12.85
C LEU A 143 -37.96 26.25 -14.13
N ALA A 144 -37.31 25.82 -15.20
CA ALA A 144 -37.39 26.50 -16.50
C ALA A 144 -38.81 26.47 -17.08
N THR A 145 -39.58 25.41 -16.87
CA THR A 145 -40.98 25.32 -17.32
C THR A 145 -41.94 26.23 -16.52
N LEU A 146 -41.57 26.57 -15.29
CA LEU A 146 -42.36 27.46 -14.42
C LEU A 146 -42.12 28.94 -14.74
N SER A 147 -40.84 29.37 -14.84
CA SER A 147 -40.48 30.75 -15.21
C SER A 147 -39.00 30.86 -15.57
N VAL A 148 -38.70 31.25 -16.80
CA VAL A 148 -37.31 31.44 -17.28
C VAL A 148 -36.62 32.62 -16.58
N SER A 149 -37.36 33.69 -16.29
CA SER A 149 -36.82 34.88 -15.62
C SER A 149 -36.35 34.58 -14.19
N VAL A 150 -37.17 33.85 -13.40
CA VAL A 150 -36.83 33.46 -12.05
C VAL A 150 -35.68 32.44 -12.06
N LEU A 151 -35.63 31.53 -13.05
CA LEU A 151 -34.50 30.61 -13.22
C LEU A 151 -33.18 31.35 -13.45
N GLY A 152 -33.18 32.42 -14.27
CA GLY A 152 -31.99 33.24 -14.47
C GLY A 152 -31.44 33.83 -13.18
N LEU A 153 -32.33 34.33 -12.31
CA LEU A 153 -31.98 34.83 -10.97
C LEU A 153 -31.49 33.70 -10.06
N ALA A 154 -32.12 32.53 -10.13
CA ALA A 154 -31.73 31.36 -9.38
C ALA A 154 -30.28 30.89 -9.73
N LEU A 155 -29.99 30.82 -11.04
CA LEU A 155 -28.65 30.50 -11.52
C LEU A 155 -27.61 31.54 -11.10
N ALA A 156 -27.95 32.82 -11.11
CA ALA A 156 -27.08 33.88 -10.61
C ALA A 156 -26.80 33.73 -9.09
N ALA A 157 -27.82 33.42 -8.31
CA ALA A 157 -27.67 33.15 -6.86
C ALA A 157 -26.79 31.91 -6.59
N ILE A 158 -27.00 30.83 -7.35
CA ILE A 158 -26.17 29.62 -7.24
C ILE A 158 -24.70 29.92 -7.64
N ALA A 159 -24.48 30.69 -8.70
CA ALA A 159 -23.15 31.09 -9.13
C ALA A 159 -22.43 31.94 -8.05
N LEU A 160 -23.12 32.92 -7.48
CA LEU A 160 -22.60 33.76 -6.38
C LEU A 160 -22.27 32.91 -5.16
N GLY A 161 -23.18 32.00 -4.80
CA GLY A 161 -22.96 31.04 -3.70
C GLY A 161 -21.75 30.15 -3.92
N SER A 162 -21.59 29.64 -5.13
CA SER A 162 -20.48 28.76 -5.48
C SER A 162 -19.12 29.47 -5.42
N LEU A 163 -19.06 30.76 -5.77
CA LEU A 163 -17.83 31.57 -5.66
C LEU A 163 -17.41 31.76 -4.20
N GLY A 164 -18.34 32.14 -3.32
CA GLY A 164 -18.09 32.27 -1.88
C GLY A 164 -17.67 30.95 -1.24
N TYR A 165 -18.36 29.87 -1.56
CA TYR A 165 -18.03 28.51 -1.14
C TYR A 165 -16.61 28.12 -1.56
N ARG A 166 -16.24 28.30 -2.84
CA ARG A 166 -14.90 27.96 -3.35
C ARG A 166 -13.79 28.68 -2.61
N ALA A 167 -13.96 29.97 -2.34
CA ALA A 167 -12.97 30.78 -1.64
C ALA A 167 -12.75 30.29 -0.21
N ALA A 168 -13.80 30.04 0.55
CA ALA A 168 -13.72 29.55 1.92
C ALA A 168 -13.25 28.08 1.99
N HIS A 169 -13.80 27.22 1.14
CA HIS A 169 -13.43 25.81 1.04
C HIS A 169 -11.95 25.62 0.68
N GLY A 170 -11.43 26.39 -0.28
CA GLY A 170 -10.02 26.31 -0.67
C GLY A 170 -9.06 26.62 0.50
N ARG A 171 -9.38 27.67 1.29
CA ARG A 171 -8.60 28.00 2.52
C ARG A 171 -8.73 26.90 3.59
N ALA A 172 -9.92 26.36 3.81
CA ALA A 172 -10.16 25.26 4.74
C ALA A 172 -9.35 24.03 4.38
N MET A 173 -9.38 23.61 3.12
CA MET A 173 -8.63 22.46 2.63
C MET A 173 -7.11 22.67 2.71
N GLY A 174 -6.62 23.90 2.52
CA GLY A 174 -5.22 24.24 2.74
C GLY A 174 -4.77 23.99 4.18
N LEU A 175 -5.54 24.41 5.16
CA LEU A 175 -5.27 24.19 6.59
C LEU A 175 -5.36 22.71 6.97
N LEU A 176 -6.34 21.98 6.47
CA LEU A 176 -6.49 20.55 6.70
C LEU A 176 -5.33 19.74 6.08
N ARG A 177 -4.83 20.16 4.90
CA ARG A 177 -3.65 19.56 4.29
C ARG A 177 -2.38 19.79 5.12
N GLN A 178 -2.18 21.01 5.60
CA GLN A 178 -1.05 21.31 6.51
C GLN A 178 -1.12 20.52 7.81
N SER A 179 -2.32 20.40 8.40
CA SER A 179 -2.53 19.56 9.58
C SER A 179 -2.16 18.10 9.33
N ARG A 180 -2.45 17.55 8.14
CA ARG A 180 -2.10 16.17 7.77
C ARG A 180 -0.59 15.95 7.68
N LEU A 181 0.16 16.91 7.10
CA LEU A 181 1.62 16.85 7.06
C LEU A 181 2.26 16.86 8.45
N ARG A 182 1.68 17.64 9.38
CA ARG A 182 2.13 17.63 10.79
C ARG A 182 1.77 16.34 11.52
N GLU A 183 0.67 15.73 11.16
CA GLU A 183 0.27 14.42 11.71
C GLU A 183 1.24 13.30 11.32
N ASP A 184 1.80 13.34 10.11
CA ASP A 184 2.87 12.42 9.70
C ASP A 184 4.11 12.58 10.60
N THR A 185 4.47 13.83 10.94
CA THR A 185 5.55 14.11 11.91
C THR A 185 5.19 13.59 13.31
N LEU A 186 3.93 13.75 13.73
CA LEU A 186 3.45 13.23 15.02
C LEU A 186 3.55 11.71 15.10
N ILE A 187 3.20 11.00 14.03
CA ILE A 187 3.34 9.54 13.94
C ILE A 187 4.81 9.13 14.11
N GLN A 188 5.73 9.85 13.45
CA GLN A 188 7.18 9.60 13.63
C GLN A 188 7.66 9.87 15.06
N GLN A 189 7.15 10.93 15.70
CA GLN A 189 7.46 11.23 17.11
C GLN A 189 6.91 10.15 18.06
N CYS A 190 5.69 9.66 17.80
CA CYS A 190 5.15 8.52 18.54
C CYS A 190 5.99 7.26 18.35
N LYS A 191 6.44 6.97 17.13
CA LYS A 191 7.36 5.86 16.86
C LYS A 191 8.66 6.01 17.64
N LYS A 192 9.28 7.20 17.67
CA LYS A 192 10.46 7.47 18.50
C LYS A 192 10.23 7.17 19.99
N LEU A 193 9.01 7.47 20.49
CA LEU A 193 8.66 7.20 21.90
C LEU A 193 8.62 5.68 22.18
N PHE A 194 8.12 4.87 21.24
CA PHE A 194 8.08 3.42 21.38
C PHE A 194 9.46 2.79 21.17
N ASP A 195 10.16 3.16 20.12
CA ASP A 195 11.48 2.61 19.77
C ASP A 195 12.53 2.95 20.86
N GLY A 196 12.49 4.19 21.35
CA GLY A 196 13.37 4.67 22.44
C GLY A 196 12.78 4.49 23.85
N GLY A 197 11.82 3.58 24.02
CA GLY A 197 11.08 3.44 25.29
C GLY A 197 11.94 3.12 26.49
N ARG A 198 13.00 2.34 26.32
CA ARG A 198 13.97 1.99 27.37
C ARG A 198 14.80 3.21 27.78
N GLU A 199 15.34 3.94 26.81
CA GLU A 199 16.16 5.13 27.00
C GLU A 199 15.36 6.26 27.66
N TYR A 200 14.11 6.46 27.25
CA TYR A 200 13.19 7.40 27.89
C TYR A 200 12.83 7.01 29.33
N ARG A 201 12.81 5.70 29.66
CA ARG A 201 12.59 5.22 31.04
C ARG A 201 13.81 5.48 31.92
N LEU A 202 15.00 5.33 31.37
CA LEU A 202 16.26 5.56 32.08
C LEU A 202 16.57 7.06 32.26
N ASN A 203 16.04 7.93 31.38
CA ASN A 203 16.26 9.39 31.44
C ASN A 203 14.92 10.14 31.51
N ALA A 204 14.47 10.39 32.74
CA ALA A 204 13.18 11.05 33.02
C ALA A 204 13.14 12.50 32.49
N ASP A 205 14.26 13.24 32.49
CA ASP A 205 14.31 14.62 32.03
C ASP A 205 14.23 14.69 30.50
N ARG A 206 14.87 13.77 29.79
CA ARG A 206 14.76 13.64 28.34
C ARG A 206 13.32 13.31 27.95
N ARG A 207 12.68 12.37 28.66
CA ARG A 207 11.27 12.02 28.45
C ARG A 207 10.36 13.21 28.67
N ARG A 208 10.51 13.93 29.79
CA ARG A 208 9.68 15.11 30.10
C ARG A 208 9.81 16.19 29.03
N ARG A 209 11.03 16.54 28.62
CA ARG A 209 11.27 17.53 27.54
C ARG A 209 10.66 17.12 26.22
N PHE A 210 10.79 15.85 25.85
CA PHE A 210 10.20 15.35 24.60
C PHE A 210 8.68 15.35 24.65
N VAL A 211 8.06 14.81 25.71
CA VAL A 211 6.60 14.66 25.81
C VAL A 211 5.91 16.00 26.05
N ALA A 212 6.44 16.83 26.99
CA ALA A 212 5.84 18.11 27.35
C ALA A 212 6.23 19.27 26.41
N GLY A 213 7.28 19.11 25.61
CA GLY A 213 7.70 20.07 24.58
C GLY A 213 7.33 19.59 23.18
N GLU A 214 8.29 18.99 22.48
CA GLU A 214 8.14 18.66 21.04
C GLU A 214 6.84 17.93 20.67
N LEU A 215 6.46 16.93 21.45
CA LEU A 215 5.26 16.13 21.16
C LEU A 215 3.98 16.94 21.47
N ALA A 216 3.90 17.58 22.64
CA ALA A 216 2.77 18.39 23.04
C ALA A 216 2.54 19.59 22.12
N ASP A 217 3.63 20.29 21.72
CA ASP A 217 3.58 21.44 20.82
C ASP A 217 3.05 21.03 19.43
N ASN A 218 3.50 19.86 18.93
CA ASN A 218 3.02 19.36 17.64
C ASN A 218 1.55 18.90 17.70
N ILE A 219 1.13 18.23 18.78
CA ILE A 219 -0.28 17.87 19.02
C ILE A 219 -1.16 19.11 19.02
N GLU A 220 -0.75 20.15 19.75
CA GLU A 220 -1.50 21.41 19.84
C GLU A 220 -1.55 22.15 18.49
N ALA A 221 -0.45 22.15 17.75
CA ALA A 221 -0.41 22.73 16.40
C ALA A 221 -1.35 21.98 15.42
N VAL A 222 -1.37 20.65 15.47
CA VAL A 222 -2.32 19.82 14.69
C VAL A 222 -3.74 20.15 15.09
N ARG A 223 -4.04 20.20 16.39
CA ARG A 223 -5.37 20.55 16.91
C ARG A 223 -5.84 21.91 16.40
N GLN A 224 -4.99 22.94 16.52
CA GLN A 224 -5.34 24.32 16.10
C GLN A 224 -5.60 24.41 14.60
N GLN A 225 -4.72 23.84 13.78
CA GLN A 225 -4.90 23.87 12.33
C GLN A 225 -6.14 23.10 11.89
N ARG A 226 -6.38 21.93 12.50
CA ARG A 226 -7.54 21.08 12.18
C ARG A 226 -8.84 21.77 12.61
N THR A 227 -8.88 22.35 13.81
CA THR A 227 -10.03 23.10 14.29
C THR A 227 -10.34 24.29 13.40
N ARG A 228 -9.34 25.12 13.05
CA ARG A 228 -9.53 26.26 12.12
C ARG A 228 -10.00 25.79 10.75
N GLY A 229 -9.46 24.69 10.24
CA GLY A 229 -9.87 24.09 8.99
C GLY A 229 -11.33 23.64 8.99
N TYR A 230 -11.77 22.95 10.04
CA TYR A 230 -13.17 22.52 10.18
C TYR A 230 -14.15 23.68 10.42
N VAL A 231 -13.77 24.69 11.20
CA VAL A 231 -14.60 25.89 11.38
C VAL A 231 -14.80 26.61 10.04
N LEU A 232 -13.73 26.83 9.27
CA LEU A 232 -13.86 27.43 7.94
C LEU A 232 -14.67 26.58 6.99
N TYR A 233 -14.55 25.24 7.04
CA TYR A 233 -15.36 24.32 6.26
C TYR A 233 -16.84 24.43 6.64
N GLY A 234 -17.15 24.44 7.92
CA GLY A 234 -18.52 24.64 8.43
C GLY A 234 -19.12 25.99 8.00
N LEU A 235 -18.34 27.06 8.06
CA LEU A 235 -18.78 28.38 7.56
C LEU A 235 -19.03 28.36 6.04
N ALA A 236 -18.18 27.66 5.28
CA ALA A 236 -18.36 27.54 3.83
C ALA A 236 -19.65 26.78 3.47
N THR A 237 -19.96 25.68 4.18
CA THR A 237 -21.20 24.93 3.96
C THR A 237 -22.42 25.74 4.38
N SER A 238 -22.37 26.40 5.53
CA SER A 238 -23.46 27.27 6.01
C SER A 238 -23.73 28.45 5.07
N TRP A 239 -22.70 29.00 4.43
CA TRP A 239 -22.85 30.07 3.43
C TRP A 239 -23.76 29.64 2.25
N GLY A 240 -23.58 28.41 1.77
CA GLY A 240 -24.45 27.85 0.72
C GLY A 240 -25.91 27.78 1.17
N SER A 241 -26.18 27.25 2.34
CA SER A 241 -27.55 27.12 2.89
C SER A 241 -28.21 28.48 3.10
N ILE A 242 -27.47 29.49 3.61
CA ILE A 242 -27.98 30.87 3.78
C ILE A 242 -28.43 31.47 2.44
N LEU A 243 -27.68 31.26 1.37
CA LEU A 243 -28.05 31.79 0.05
C LEU A 243 -29.31 31.13 -0.53
N PHE A 244 -29.50 29.84 -0.29
CA PHE A 244 -30.76 29.17 -0.63
C PHE A 244 -31.96 29.82 0.07
N PHE A 245 -31.88 30.03 1.39
CA PHE A 245 -32.93 30.70 2.16
C PHE A 245 -33.11 32.18 1.75
N ALA A 246 -32.03 32.90 1.50
CA ALA A 246 -32.11 34.29 1.01
C ALA A 246 -32.81 34.38 -0.36
N PHE A 247 -32.53 33.44 -1.27
CA PHE A 247 -33.21 33.36 -2.56
C PHE A 247 -34.71 33.01 -2.40
N ILE A 248 -35.05 32.07 -1.51
CA ILE A 248 -36.46 31.76 -1.18
C ILE A 248 -37.13 32.98 -0.64
N GLY A 249 -36.54 33.73 0.29
CA GLY A 249 -37.06 34.99 0.80
C GLY A 249 -37.25 36.04 -0.30
N LEU A 250 -36.27 36.14 -1.24
CA LEU A 250 -36.38 37.05 -2.37
C LEU A 250 -37.57 36.70 -3.30
N VAL A 251 -37.80 35.41 -3.56
CA VAL A 251 -38.95 34.93 -4.35
C VAL A 251 -40.26 35.22 -3.67
N LEU A 252 -40.35 34.95 -2.35
CA LEU A 252 -41.59 35.12 -1.60
C LEU A 252 -41.99 36.58 -1.39
N PHE A 253 -41.05 37.44 -1.05
CA PHE A 253 -41.31 38.80 -0.59
C PHE A 253 -40.88 39.89 -1.59
N GLY A 254 -39.93 39.61 -2.51
CA GLY A 254 -39.41 40.62 -3.42
C GLY A 254 -39.91 40.47 -4.86
N LEU A 255 -39.89 39.26 -5.41
CA LEU A 255 -40.20 39.02 -6.83
C LEU A 255 -41.70 38.80 -7.10
N ARG A 256 -42.50 38.48 -6.10
CA ARG A 256 -43.92 38.21 -6.24
C ARG A 256 -44.65 39.34 -6.94
N ASP A 257 -44.46 40.56 -6.47
CA ASP A 257 -45.18 41.73 -6.96
C ASP A 257 -44.50 42.35 -8.22
N LEU A 258 -43.16 42.22 -8.30
CA LEU A 258 -42.35 42.72 -9.42
C LEU A 258 -42.57 41.94 -10.73
N LEU A 259 -42.75 40.62 -10.64
CA LEU A 259 -42.88 39.74 -11.81
C LEU A 259 -44.28 39.16 -11.96
N THR A 260 -45.29 39.62 -11.16
CA THR A 260 -46.68 39.14 -11.17
C THR A 260 -46.78 37.60 -11.22
N LEU A 261 -46.01 36.92 -10.32
CA LEU A 261 -45.89 35.48 -10.35
C LEU A 261 -47.14 34.77 -9.86
N GLU A 262 -47.57 33.74 -10.56
CA GLU A 262 -48.67 32.87 -10.09
C GLU A 262 -48.29 32.13 -8.80
N PRO A 263 -49.28 31.91 -7.90
CA PRO A 263 -49.07 31.16 -6.65
C PRO A 263 -48.43 29.78 -6.86
N ALA A 264 -48.78 29.09 -7.96
CA ALA A 264 -48.23 27.79 -8.33
C ALA A 264 -46.71 27.86 -8.63
N THR A 265 -46.29 28.93 -9.31
CA THR A 265 -44.87 29.19 -9.62
C THR A 265 -44.08 29.46 -8.35
N ILE A 266 -44.57 30.29 -7.45
CA ILE A 266 -43.93 30.60 -6.18
C ILE A 266 -43.77 29.34 -5.32
N THR A 267 -44.82 28.54 -5.18
CA THR A 267 -44.79 27.28 -4.42
C THR A 267 -43.80 26.31 -5.02
N GLY A 268 -43.78 26.17 -6.34
CA GLY A 268 -42.82 25.32 -7.05
C GLY A 268 -41.35 25.72 -6.83
N TYR A 269 -41.03 27.01 -6.92
CA TYR A 269 -39.67 27.49 -6.65
C TYR A 269 -39.25 27.26 -5.19
N VAL A 270 -40.07 27.61 -4.23
CA VAL A 270 -39.78 27.44 -2.79
C VAL A 270 -39.55 25.98 -2.49
N MET A 271 -40.43 25.09 -2.93
CA MET A 271 -40.37 23.66 -2.63
C MET A 271 -39.12 23.01 -3.25
N ILE A 272 -38.80 23.34 -4.52
CA ILE A 272 -37.66 22.81 -5.21
C ILE A 272 -36.34 23.32 -4.60
N PHE A 273 -36.26 24.62 -4.28
CA PHE A 273 -35.07 25.17 -3.64
C PHE A 273 -34.82 24.58 -2.26
N LEU A 274 -35.84 24.38 -1.43
CA LEU A 274 -35.69 23.67 -0.15
C LEU A 274 -35.18 22.25 -0.35
N TYR A 275 -35.69 21.55 -1.36
CA TYR A 275 -35.25 20.19 -1.67
C TYR A 275 -33.83 20.13 -2.23
N MET A 276 -33.42 21.11 -3.06
CA MET A 276 -32.10 21.10 -3.73
C MET A 276 -30.92 21.29 -2.79
N ILE A 277 -31.12 21.75 -1.54
CA ILE A 277 -30.04 21.94 -0.57
C ILE A 277 -29.23 20.64 -0.41
N VAL A 278 -29.90 19.52 -0.13
CA VAL A 278 -29.26 18.23 0.11
C VAL A 278 -28.54 17.68 -1.13
N PRO A 279 -29.14 17.65 -2.34
CA PRO A 279 -28.44 17.25 -3.56
C PRO A 279 -27.20 18.10 -3.87
N VAL A 280 -27.28 19.42 -3.71
CA VAL A 280 -26.14 20.32 -3.96
C VAL A 280 -25.00 20.04 -2.97
N GLU A 281 -25.29 19.95 -1.68
CA GLU A 281 -24.30 19.57 -0.67
C GLU A 281 -23.70 18.19 -0.96
N GLY A 282 -24.50 17.23 -1.38
CA GLY A 282 -24.06 15.87 -1.72
C GLY A 282 -23.10 15.82 -2.92
N VAL A 283 -23.33 16.63 -3.95
CA VAL A 283 -22.38 16.78 -5.07
C VAL A 283 -21.09 17.45 -4.60
N LEU A 284 -21.18 18.54 -3.87
CA LEU A 284 -20.02 19.29 -3.38
C LEU A 284 -19.15 18.42 -2.43
N SER A 285 -19.75 17.63 -1.56
CA SER A 285 -19.03 16.71 -0.65
C SER A 285 -18.36 15.55 -1.38
N SER A 286 -18.80 15.19 -2.59
CA SER A 286 -18.21 14.14 -3.42
C SER A 286 -16.95 14.59 -4.18
N LEU A 287 -16.74 15.89 -4.40
CA LEU A 287 -15.60 16.42 -5.16
C LEU A 287 -14.23 16.12 -4.50
N PRO A 288 -14.06 16.24 -3.16
CA PRO A 288 -12.80 15.88 -2.51
C PRO A 288 -12.44 14.40 -2.66
N THR A 289 -13.43 13.49 -2.69
CA THR A 289 -13.17 12.07 -2.89
C THR A 289 -12.62 11.76 -4.28
N LEU A 290 -13.08 12.48 -5.31
CA LEU A 290 -12.54 12.40 -6.67
C LEU A 290 -11.06 12.84 -6.72
N ALA A 291 -10.74 13.95 -6.05
CA ALA A 291 -9.35 14.44 -5.97
C ALA A 291 -8.44 13.43 -5.24
N SER A 292 -8.91 12.87 -4.12
CA SER A 292 -8.17 11.85 -3.35
C SER A 292 -7.96 10.56 -4.15
N ALA A 293 -8.98 10.10 -4.88
CA ALA A 293 -8.88 8.93 -5.75
C ALA A 293 -7.88 9.13 -6.89
N ARG A 294 -7.80 10.34 -7.45
CA ARG A 294 -6.80 10.67 -8.47
C ARG A 294 -5.38 10.53 -7.92
N VAL A 295 -5.14 11.05 -6.72
CA VAL A 295 -3.82 10.94 -6.05
C VAL A 295 -3.50 9.48 -5.74
N ALA A 296 -4.46 8.72 -5.21
CA ALA A 296 -4.30 7.29 -4.93
C ALA A 296 -3.94 6.49 -6.19
N LEU A 297 -4.64 6.73 -7.33
CA LEU A 297 -4.31 6.10 -8.60
C LEU A 297 -2.92 6.48 -9.12
N GLN A 298 -2.52 7.74 -8.97
CA GLN A 298 -1.17 8.17 -9.33
C GLN A 298 -0.11 7.43 -8.51
N ARG A 299 -0.32 7.24 -7.20
CA ARG A 299 0.58 6.47 -6.34
C ARG A 299 0.64 4.99 -6.73
N VAL A 300 -0.51 4.39 -7.04
CA VAL A 300 -0.59 3.00 -7.56
C VAL A 300 0.20 2.87 -8.86
N GLN A 301 0.04 3.82 -9.78
CA GLN A 301 0.76 3.82 -11.05
C GLN A 301 2.27 4.02 -10.84
N GLN A 302 2.66 4.95 -9.97
CA GLN A 302 4.05 5.20 -9.62
C GLN A 302 4.68 3.95 -8.98
N LEU A 303 3.97 3.26 -8.08
CA LEU A 303 4.45 2.01 -7.50
C LEU A 303 4.70 0.94 -8.57
N ARG A 304 3.82 0.84 -9.59
CA ARG A 304 4.02 -0.07 -10.73
C ARG A 304 5.25 0.26 -11.57
N GLU A 305 5.55 1.54 -11.73
CA GLU A 305 6.73 2.02 -12.47
C GLU A 305 8.01 1.83 -11.65
N ASP A 306 7.96 2.07 -10.33
CA ASP A 306 9.09 1.89 -9.41
C ASP A 306 9.45 0.40 -9.21
N LEU A 307 8.48 -0.49 -9.35
CA LEU A 307 8.62 -1.94 -9.11
C LEU A 307 8.31 -2.76 -10.38
N PRO A 308 9.11 -2.66 -11.44
CA PRO A 308 8.91 -3.49 -12.62
C PRO A 308 9.16 -4.96 -12.27
N PRO A 309 8.33 -5.90 -12.77
CA PRO A 309 8.59 -7.32 -12.58
C PRO A 309 9.92 -7.71 -13.23
N GLU A 310 10.59 -8.67 -12.63
CA GLU A 310 11.80 -9.26 -13.23
C GLU A 310 11.41 -9.92 -14.57
N GLN A 311 12.35 -9.92 -15.52
CA GLN A 311 12.10 -10.50 -16.84
C GLN A 311 11.68 -11.97 -16.70
N THR A 312 10.86 -12.45 -17.64
CA THR A 312 10.41 -13.85 -17.68
C THR A 312 11.58 -14.81 -17.49
N GLN A 313 11.52 -15.59 -16.41
CA GLN A 313 12.62 -16.44 -16.01
C GLN A 313 12.64 -17.71 -16.84
N ARG A 314 13.81 -18.07 -17.34
CA ARG A 314 14.05 -19.38 -17.94
C ARG A 314 14.59 -20.35 -16.89
N PRO A 315 14.10 -21.58 -16.83
CA PRO A 315 14.67 -22.57 -15.93
C PRO A 315 16.16 -22.79 -16.25
N LEU A 316 16.96 -23.00 -15.22
CA LEU A 316 18.32 -23.49 -15.41
C LEU A 316 18.29 -24.90 -16.02
N PRO A 317 19.28 -25.26 -16.83
CA PRO A 317 19.48 -26.66 -17.21
C PRO A 317 19.57 -27.53 -15.97
N ALA A 318 19.00 -28.73 -15.99
CA ALA A 318 19.10 -29.72 -14.93
C ALA A 318 20.52 -30.33 -14.90
N GLU A 319 21.52 -29.51 -14.65
CA GLU A 319 22.92 -29.92 -14.51
C GLU A 319 23.34 -29.84 -13.05
N PRO A 320 24.13 -30.79 -12.55
CA PRO A 320 24.67 -30.70 -11.20
C PRO A 320 25.59 -29.47 -11.08
N PHE A 321 25.66 -28.91 -9.90
CA PHE A 321 26.58 -27.83 -9.59
C PHE A 321 28.04 -28.34 -9.75
N ARG A 322 28.83 -27.68 -10.59
CA ARG A 322 30.25 -28.02 -10.86
C ARG A 322 31.21 -26.89 -10.48
N SER A 323 30.80 -25.65 -10.69
CA SER A 323 31.61 -24.48 -10.32
C SER A 323 30.76 -23.21 -10.33
N LEU A 324 31.08 -22.29 -9.44
CA LEU A 324 30.61 -20.91 -9.44
C LEU A 324 31.83 -19.99 -9.47
N ALA A 325 31.88 -19.06 -10.39
CA ALA A 325 32.91 -18.02 -10.41
C ALA A 325 32.31 -16.63 -10.48
N LEU A 326 32.95 -15.70 -9.82
CA LEU A 326 32.77 -14.26 -10.00
C LEU A 326 33.97 -13.75 -10.79
N GLU A 327 33.74 -13.13 -11.93
CA GLU A 327 34.80 -12.64 -12.82
C GLU A 327 34.71 -11.12 -12.92
N ALA A 328 35.74 -10.43 -12.40
CA ALA A 328 35.90 -8.97 -12.37
C ALA A 328 34.65 -8.23 -11.86
N ILE A 329 33.93 -8.81 -10.90
CA ILE A 329 32.68 -8.26 -10.35
C ILE A 329 32.97 -6.92 -9.68
N ARG A 330 32.18 -5.90 -10.06
CA ARG A 330 32.14 -4.61 -9.38
C ARG A 330 30.72 -4.26 -9.03
N TYR A 331 30.55 -3.62 -7.88
CA TYR A 331 29.26 -3.10 -7.41
C TYR A 331 29.49 -1.82 -6.62
N GLN A 332 28.70 -0.77 -6.93
CA GLN A 332 28.75 0.49 -6.21
C GLN A 332 27.49 0.63 -5.35
N TYR A 333 27.66 0.53 -4.04
CA TYR A 333 26.62 0.90 -3.09
C TYR A 333 26.53 2.42 -2.98
N ARG A 334 25.33 2.97 -3.12
CA ARG A 334 25.05 4.40 -2.91
C ARG A 334 24.16 4.53 -1.69
N GLY A 335 24.70 5.04 -0.60
CA GLY A 335 23.93 5.37 0.61
C GLY A 335 22.98 6.55 0.39
N GLU A 336 21.97 6.66 1.24
CA GLU A 336 21.01 7.79 1.22
C GLU A 336 21.70 9.15 1.43
N ASP A 337 22.81 9.18 2.19
CA ASP A 337 23.61 10.38 2.50
C ASP A 337 24.59 10.80 1.38
N GLY A 338 24.55 10.13 0.22
CA GLY A 338 25.45 10.41 -0.92
C GLY A 338 26.84 9.76 -0.80
N GLU A 339 27.14 9.05 0.29
CA GLU A 339 28.34 8.25 0.41
C GLU A 339 28.30 7.07 -0.57
N SER A 340 29.38 6.83 -1.28
CA SER A 340 29.49 5.71 -2.21
C SER A 340 30.57 4.74 -1.74
N PHE A 341 30.23 3.46 -1.63
CA PHE A 341 31.16 2.39 -1.37
C PHE A 341 31.26 1.51 -2.61
N THR A 342 32.49 1.21 -3.07
CA THR A 342 32.72 0.36 -4.23
C THR A 342 33.30 -0.97 -3.79
N LEU A 343 32.61 -2.06 -4.12
CA LEU A 343 33.07 -3.43 -3.97
C LEU A 343 33.67 -3.90 -5.30
N GLY A 344 34.90 -4.40 -5.26
CA GLY A 344 35.58 -4.96 -6.43
C GLY A 344 36.67 -4.09 -7.08
N PRO A 345 37.28 -4.56 -8.18
CA PRO A 345 36.93 -5.80 -8.88
C PRO A 345 37.25 -7.06 -8.05
N LEU A 346 36.35 -8.04 -8.10
CA LEU A 346 36.47 -9.29 -7.36
C LEU A 346 36.53 -10.48 -8.33
N ASP A 347 37.52 -11.34 -8.12
CA ASP A 347 37.68 -12.63 -8.81
C ASP A 347 37.66 -13.73 -7.77
N MET A 348 36.66 -14.62 -7.83
CA MET A 348 36.47 -15.73 -6.90
C MET A 348 35.96 -16.94 -7.65
N ARG A 349 36.32 -18.13 -7.16
CA ARG A 349 35.79 -19.38 -7.69
C ARG A 349 35.42 -20.31 -6.53
N PHE A 350 34.32 -21.03 -6.66
CA PHE A 350 33.85 -22.00 -5.67
C PHE A 350 33.64 -23.35 -6.32
N SER A 351 34.11 -24.40 -5.66
CA SER A 351 34.07 -25.79 -6.11
C SER A 351 33.07 -26.61 -5.27
N PRO A 352 32.53 -27.72 -5.79
CA PRO A 352 31.66 -28.61 -5.01
C PRO A 352 32.34 -29.14 -3.76
N GLY A 353 31.60 -29.14 -2.64
CA GLY A 353 32.10 -29.66 -1.36
C GLY A 353 33.14 -28.79 -0.66
N GLU A 354 33.42 -27.57 -1.16
CA GLU A 354 34.38 -26.64 -0.57
C GLU A 354 33.76 -25.88 0.61
N LEU A 355 34.50 -25.74 1.71
CA LEU A 355 34.17 -24.86 2.84
C LEU A 355 35.04 -23.60 2.77
N VAL A 356 34.42 -22.47 2.45
CA VAL A 356 35.11 -21.17 2.29
C VAL A 356 34.68 -20.21 3.37
N PHE A 357 35.65 -19.64 4.09
CA PHE A 357 35.38 -18.55 5.02
C PHE A 357 35.70 -17.20 4.38
N ILE A 358 34.73 -16.25 4.48
CA ILE A 358 34.93 -14.85 4.10
C ILE A 358 35.08 -14.04 5.39
N VAL A 359 36.24 -13.37 5.52
CA VAL A 359 36.60 -12.60 6.70
C VAL A 359 36.91 -11.15 6.34
N GLY A 360 36.83 -10.25 7.31
CA GLY A 360 37.13 -8.83 7.10
C GLY A 360 36.49 -7.95 8.16
N GLY A 361 36.95 -6.72 8.30
CA GLY A 361 36.41 -5.75 9.25
C GLY A 361 34.96 -5.32 8.97
N ASN A 362 34.35 -4.61 9.90
CA ASN A 362 33.04 -4.00 9.67
C ASN A 362 33.16 -2.98 8.54
N GLY A 363 32.15 -2.95 7.64
CA GLY A 363 32.16 -2.07 6.47
C GLY A 363 33.07 -2.54 5.32
N SER A 364 33.72 -3.71 5.40
CA SER A 364 34.55 -4.23 4.30
C SER A 364 33.77 -4.70 3.06
N GLY A 365 32.43 -4.79 3.13
CA GLY A 365 31.55 -5.18 2.02
C GLY A 365 31.09 -6.63 2.03
N LYS A 366 31.23 -7.38 3.15
CA LYS A 366 30.90 -8.81 3.25
C LYS A 366 29.42 -9.09 2.96
N THR A 367 28.50 -8.36 3.58
CA THR A 367 27.04 -8.53 3.35
C THR A 367 26.66 -8.13 1.92
N THR A 368 27.28 -7.09 1.36
CA THR A 368 27.08 -6.72 -0.04
C THR A 368 27.55 -7.83 -0.98
N LEU A 369 28.71 -8.45 -0.67
CA LEU A 369 29.21 -9.61 -1.42
C LEU A 369 28.26 -10.80 -1.27
N ALA A 370 27.70 -11.05 -0.08
CA ALA A 370 26.72 -12.12 0.11
C ALA A 370 25.50 -11.94 -0.79
N ASN A 371 24.93 -10.71 -0.86
CA ASN A 371 23.79 -10.40 -1.74
C ASN A 371 24.14 -10.54 -3.23
N LEU A 372 25.36 -10.20 -3.64
CA LEU A 372 25.83 -10.41 -5.01
C LEU A 372 26.00 -11.91 -5.32
N LEU A 373 26.59 -12.68 -4.39
CA LEU A 373 26.81 -14.12 -4.54
C LEU A 373 25.53 -14.88 -4.76
N VAL A 374 24.48 -14.58 -3.99
CA VAL A 374 23.17 -15.24 -4.15
C VAL A 374 22.32 -14.66 -5.28
N GLY A 375 22.78 -13.59 -5.97
CA GLY A 375 22.08 -12.97 -7.09
C GLY A 375 20.88 -12.09 -6.68
N LEU A 376 20.85 -11.59 -5.43
CA LEU A 376 19.90 -10.57 -4.99
C LEU A 376 20.27 -9.17 -5.49
N TYR A 377 21.56 -8.88 -5.59
CA TYR A 377 22.09 -7.67 -6.20
C TYR A 377 22.69 -8.00 -7.57
N PRO A 378 22.32 -7.28 -8.64
CA PRO A 378 23.01 -7.39 -9.92
C PRO A 378 24.36 -6.67 -9.84
N PRO A 379 25.45 -7.23 -10.39
CA PRO A 379 26.71 -6.51 -10.49
C PRO A 379 26.60 -5.34 -11.49
N ASP A 380 27.33 -4.24 -11.22
CA ASP A 380 27.42 -3.11 -12.15
C ASP A 380 28.33 -3.45 -13.36
N SER A 381 29.35 -4.30 -13.13
CA SER A 381 30.21 -4.85 -14.17
C SER A 381 30.80 -6.19 -13.74
N GLY A 382 31.36 -6.94 -14.70
CA GLY A 382 31.81 -8.30 -14.51
C GLY A 382 30.71 -9.33 -14.77
N ALA A 383 30.97 -10.59 -14.49
CA ALA A 383 30.03 -11.68 -14.74
C ALA A 383 30.03 -12.72 -13.61
N ILE A 384 28.84 -13.22 -13.31
CA ILE A 384 28.66 -14.44 -12.52
C ILE A 384 28.68 -15.61 -13.51
N VAL A 385 29.57 -16.57 -13.32
CA VAL A 385 29.76 -17.71 -14.21
C VAL A 385 29.40 -18.99 -13.48
N LEU A 386 28.35 -19.68 -13.93
CA LEU A 386 27.89 -20.96 -13.40
C LEU A 386 28.26 -22.09 -14.37
N ASN A 387 28.99 -23.11 -13.90
CA ASN A 387 29.43 -24.26 -14.69
C ASN A 387 30.14 -23.84 -16.00
N GLY A 388 30.96 -22.75 -15.98
CA GLY A 388 31.68 -22.22 -17.11
C GLY A 388 30.84 -21.39 -18.10
N ARG A 389 29.57 -21.08 -17.74
CA ARG A 389 28.70 -20.24 -18.57
C ARG A 389 28.30 -18.98 -17.81
N ALA A 390 28.44 -17.81 -18.43
CA ALA A 390 27.97 -16.56 -17.84
C ALA A 390 26.47 -16.60 -17.63
N LEU A 391 26.03 -16.13 -16.45
CA LEU A 391 24.64 -16.09 -16.05
C LEU A 391 23.91 -14.99 -16.84
N ALA A 392 22.95 -15.39 -17.67
CA ALA A 392 22.07 -14.45 -18.36
C ALA A 392 21.02 -13.88 -17.40
N GLY A 393 20.59 -12.64 -17.64
CA GLY A 393 19.63 -11.94 -16.78
C GLY A 393 18.26 -12.65 -16.63
N ASP A 394 17.86 -13.45 -17.63
CA ASP A 394 16.63 -14.25 -17.63
C ASP A 394 16.73 -15.58 -16.85
N ARG A 395 17.87 -15.88 -16.23
CA ARG A 395 18.11 -17.10 -15.44
C ARG A 395 18.43 -16.85 -13.97
N GLN A 396 18.29 -15.62 -13.51
CA GLN A 396 18.65 -15.24 -12.13
C GLN A 396 17.82 -15.96 -11.07
N GLU A 397 16.53 -16.17 -11.31
CA GLU A 397 15.67 -16.90 -10.37
C GLU A 397 16.15 -18.36 -10.20
N GLY A 398 16.38 -19.06 -11.30
CA GLY A 398 16.93 -20.42 -11.25
C GLY A 398 18.28 -20.49 -10.55
N TYR A 399 19.13 -19.48 -10.75
CA TYR A 399 20.41 -19.36 -10.05
C TYR A 399 20.22 -19.22 -8.53
N ARG A 400 19.31 -18.33 -8.09
CA ARG A 400 18.98 -18.17 -6.66
C ARG A 400 18.50 -19.46 -6.00
N GLN A 401 17.82 -20.33 -6.77
CA GLN A 401 17.36 -21.64 -6.28
C GLN A 401 18.50 -22.63 -5.99
N LEU A 402 19.75 -22.33 -6.35
CA LEU A 402 20.90 -23.15 -5.98
C LEU A 402 21.38 -22.87 -4.54
N PHE A 403 20.90 -21.82 -3.90
CA PHE A 403 21.36 -21.40 -2.58
C PHE A 403 20.32 -21.62 -1.50
N SER A 404 20.81 -22.07 -0.35
CA SER A 404 20.19 -21.88 0.96
C SER A 404 20.99 -20.85 1.72
N ALA A 405 20.38 -19.74 2.11
CA ALA A 405 21.09 -18.63 2.74
C ALA A 405 20.47 -18.23 4.08
N VAL A 406 21.31 -17.98 5.08
CA VAL A 406 20.91 -17.37 6.35
C VAL A 406 21.67 -16.06 6.51
N PHE A 407 20.97 -14.96 6.25
CA PHE A 407 21.49 -13.61 6.44
C PHE A 407 21.43 -13.19 7.91
N ASN A 408 22.10 -12.12 8.26
CA ASN A 408 22.07 -11.61 9.63
C ASN A 408 20.67 -11.09 10.05
N ASP A 409 19.92 -10.50 9.11
CA ASP A 409 18.54 -10.00 9.25
C ASP A 409 17.47 -10.99 8.76
N PHE A 410 17.71 -12.28 8.92
CA PHE A 410 16.86 -13.37 8.43
C PHE A 410 15.42 -13.30 8.91
N PHE A 411 14.50 -13.78 8.07
CA PHE A 411 13.10 -14.01 8.40
C PHE A 411 12.84 -15.51 8.69
N LEU A 412 12.01 -15.80 9.69
CA LEU A 412 11.57 -17.17 9.99
C LEU A 412 10.17 -17.41 9.47
N PHE A 413 10.04 -18.40 8.61
CA PHE A 413 8.74 -18.92 8.20
C PHE A 413 8.20 -19.87 9.27
N ASP A 414 6.89 -19.87 9.47
CA ASP A 414 6.20 -20.81 10.38
C ASP A 414 5.87 -22.13 9.70
N ASP A 415 5.91 -22.17 8.35
CA ASP A 415 5.72 -23.36 7.55
C ASP A 415 6.98 -23.73 6.75
N VAL A 416 7.07 -24.99 6.39
CA VAL A 416 8.05 -25.58 5.48
C VAL A 416 7.34 -26.47 4.46
N ALA A 417 6.24 -25.95 3.90
CA ALA A 417 5.37 -26.66 2.96
C ALA A 417 6.07 -27.20 1.70
N PHE A 418 7.28 -26.68 1.38
CA PHE A 418 8.12 -27.13 0.28
C PHE A 418 8.97 -28.37 0.62
N VAL A 419 8.94 -28.85 1.86
CA VAL A 419 9.71 -30.02 2.30
C VAL A 419 8.82 -31.27 2.25
N HIS A 420 8.46 -31.68 1.04
CA HIS A 420 7.55 -32.83 0.85
C HIS A 420 8.19 -34.20 1.11
N GLU A 421 9.51 -34.30 1.09
CA GLU A 421 10.21 -35.60 1.11
C GLU A 421 10.72 -36.00 2.51
N ARG A 422 10.78 -35.08 3.48
CA ARG A 422 11.25 -35.41 4.83
C ARG A 422 10.12 -35.72 5.81
N THR A 423 10.30 -36.79 6.56
CA THR A 423 9.35 -37.16 7.61
C THR A 423 9.45 -36.20 8.79
N ALA A 424 8.35 -36.07 9.54
CA ALA A 424 8.36 -35.30 10.80
C ALA A 424 9.44 -35.79 11.77
N GLU A 425 9.81 -37.08 11.73
CA GLU A 425 10.88 -37.66 12.54
C GLU A 425 12.25 -37.09 12.19
N GLN A 426 12.57 -36.92 10.90
CA GLN A 426 13.84 -36.35 10.47
C GLN A 426 13.95 -34.87 10.88
N VAL A 427 12.87 -34.09 10.72
CA VAL A 427 12.85 -32.70 11.19
C VAL A 427 13.01 -32.61 12.71
N ASN A 428 12.32 -33.49 13.46
CA ASN A 428 12.45 -33.55 14.92
C ASN A 428 13.85 -34.06 15.36
N HIS A 429 14.53 -34.87 14.55
CA HIS A 429 15.93 -35.23 14.79
C HIS A 429 16.85 -34.00 14.68
N LEU A 430 16.67 -33.18 13.60
CA LEU A 430 17.42 -31.92 13.43
C LEU A 430 17.11 -30.91 14.55
N LEU A 431 15.86 -30.83 15.00
CA LEU A 431 15.51 -30.01 16.17
C LEU A 431 16.26 -30.43 17.45
N ARG A 432 16.49 -31.75 17.66
CA ARG A 432 17.31 -32.25 18.76
C ARG A 432 18.77 -31.85 18.61
N LEU A 433 19.35 -32.03 17.45
CA LEU A 433 20.72 -31.63 17.12
C LEU A 433 20.98 -30.15 17.40
N LEU A 434 19.98 -29.30 17.04
CA LEU A 434 20.02 -27.85 17.25
C LEU A 434 19.58 -27.43 18.68
N LYS A 435 19.34 -28.38 19.59
CA LYS A 435 18.88 -28.13 20.96
C LYS A 435 17.59 -27.31 21.07
N LEU A 436 16.66 -27.47 20.08
CA LEU A 436 15.39 -26.75 20.00
C LEU A 436 14.18 -27.61 20.41
N GLN A 437 14.34 -28.92 20.62
CA GLN A 437 13.25 -29.88 20.86
C GLN A 437 12.37 -29.56 22.08
N HIS A 438 12.86 -28.79 23.05
CA HIS A 438 12.12 -28.39 24.24
C HIS A 438 11.23 -27.13 24.00
N LYS A 439 11.45 -26.41 22.91
CA LYS A 439 10.76 -25.15 22.57
C LYS A 439 9.92 -25.27 21.34
N VAL A 440 10.39 -26.02 20.34
CA VAL A 440 9.77 -26.12 19.03
C VAL A 440 9.43 -27.58 18.73
N ARG A 441 8.21 -27.80 18.27
CA ARG A 441 7.75 -29.08 17.71
C ARG A 441 7.40 -28.85 16.24
N PHE A 442 7.60 -29.88 15.43
CA PHE A 442 7.21 -29.87 14.02
C PHE A 442 6.11 -30.90 13.79
N ALA A 443 4.98 -30.45 13.27
CA ALA A 443 3.84 -31.29 12.90
C ALA A 443 3.10 -30.64 11.73
N GLU A 444 2.54 -31.45 10.85
CA GLU A 444 1.72 -31.00 9.71
C GLU A 444 2.38 -29.92 8.83
N GLY A 445 3.71 -30.02 8.65
CA GLY A 445 4.47 -29.07 7.85
C GLY A 445 4.72 -27.70 8.50
N ARG A 446 4.46 -27.57 9.82
CA ARG A 446 4.61 -26.31 10.55
C ARG A 446 5.38 -26.45 11.86
N PHE A 447 6.06 -25.37 12.21
CA PHE A 447 6.67 -25.22 13.54
C PHE A 447 5.64 -24.65 14.53
N SER A 448 5.63 -25.20 15.76
CA SER A 448 4.69 -24.80 16.81
C SER A 448 4.84 -23.33 17.23
N THR A 449 6.01 -22.75 17.05
CA THR A 449 6.30 -21.34 17.36
C THR A 449 7.58 -20.87 16.68
N THR A 450 7.62 -19.58 16.33
CA THR A 450 8.81 -18.82 15.93
C THR A 450 9.20 -17.76 16.97
N ALA A 451 8.44 -17.66 18.08
CA ALA A 451 8.69 -16.74 19.20
C ALA A 451 9.79 -17.29 20.12
N LEU A 452 11.03 -17.14 19.70
CA LEU A 452 12.23 -17.71 20.31
C LEU A 452 13.23 -16.59 20.65
N SER A 453 14.24 -16.89 21.49
CA SER A 453 15.40 -16.01 21.68
C SER A 453 16.19 -15.85 20.37
N GLN A 454 16.97 -14.78 20.22
CA GLN A 454 17.69 -14.51 18.97
C GLN A 454 18.60 -15.66 18.54
N GLY A 455 19.38 -16.23 19.45
CA GLY A 455 20.19 -17.41 19.16
C GLY A 455 19.37 -18.63 18.73
N GLN A 456 18.22 -18.89 19.40
CA GLN A 456 17.32 -19.98 19.02
C GLN A 456 16.65 -19.72 17.66
N ARG A 457 16.32 -18.46 17.35
CA ARG A 457 15.80 -18.08 16.02
C ARG A 457 16.82 -18.35 14.92
N LYS A 458 18.10 -18.02 15.12
CA LYS A 458 19.18 -18.35 14.17
C LYS A 458 19.34 -19.85 13.97
N ARG A 459 19.20 -20.65 15.05
CA ARG A 459 19.23 -22.13 14.95
C ARG A 459 18.05 -22.66 14.13
N LEU A 460 16.85 -22.09 14.32
CA LEU A 460 15.69 -22.49 13.52
C LEU A 460 15.84 -22.06 12.05
N ALA A 461 16.43 -20.88 11.77
CA ALA A 461 16.75 -20.46 10.41
C ALA A 461 17.76 -21.41 9.72
N LEU A 462 18.78 -21.87 10.45
CA LEU A 462 19.70 -22.88 9.95
C LEU A 462 18.98 -24.19 9.60
N LEU A 463 18.04 -24.63 10.46
CA LEU A 463 17.23 -25.81 10.20
C LEU A 463 16.41 -25.64 8.93
N GLN A 464 15.75 -24.48 8.74
CA GLN A 464 14.98 -24.19 7.53
C GLN A 464 15.88 -24.26 6.28
N ALA A 465 17.04 -23.59 6.31
CA ALA A 465 18.01 -23.65 5.22
C ALA A 465 18.50 -25.08 4.93
N TRP A 466 18.73 -25.90 5.97
CA TRP A 466 19.14 -27.28 5.78
C TRP A 466 18.05 -28.14 5.11
N LEU A 467 16.79 -27.90 5.46
CA LEU A 467 15.66 -28.62 4.87
C LEU A 467 15.46 -28.33 3.38
N GLU A 468 15.99 -27.22 2.85
CA GLU A 468 15.92 -26.90 1.42
C GLU A 468 16.82 -27.78 0.53
N GLU A 469 17.83 -28.46 1.11
CA GLU A 469 18.75 -29.38 0.42
C GLU A 469 19.48 -28.82 -0.81
N ARG A 470 19.72 -27.53 -0.83
CA ARG A 470 20.41 -26.88 -1.96
C ARG A 470 21.89 -27.27 -2.01
N PRO A 471 22.56 -27.16 -3.19
CA PRO A 471 23.99 -27.45 -3.31
C PRO A 471 24.91 -26.42 -2.67
N LEU A 472 24.46 -25.16 -2.52
CA LEU A 472 25.24 -24.04 -2.00
C LEU A 472 24.59 -23.49 -0.74
N TYR A 473 25.38 -23.34 0.33
CA TYR A 473 24.95 -22.74 1.59
C TYR A 473 25.72 -21.45 1.83
N LEU A 474 25.00 -20.38 2.21
CA LEU A 474 25.59 -19.11 2.62
C LEU A 474 25.14 -18.73 4.02
N PHE A 475 26.12 -18.47 4.91
CA PHE A 475 25.89 -18.04 6.28
C PHE A 475 26.52 -16.67 6.51
N ASP A 476 25.71 -15.64 6.71
CA ASP A 476 26.19 -14.27 6.99
C ASP A 476 26.19 -14.00 8.50
N GLU A 477 27.38 -14.09 9.11
CA GLU A 477 27.63 -13.88 10.55
C GLU A 477 26.69 -14.68 11.47
N TRP A 478 26.35 -15.90 11.05
CA TRP A 478 25.36 -16.72 11.73
C TRP A 478 25.76 -17.04 13.18
N ALA A 479 27.03 -17.32 13.43
CA ALA A 479 27.55 -17.70 14.73
C ALA A 479 27.70 -16.53 15.72
N ALA A 480 27.59 -15.27 15.27
CA ALA A 480 27.86 -14.09 16.11
C ALA A 480 27.03 -14.04 17.39
N ASP A 481 25.74 -14.42 17.32
CA ASP A 481 24.79 -14.38 18.45
C ASP A 481 24.64 -15.73 19.18
N GLN A 482 25.55 -16.70 18.95
CA GLN A 482 25.51 -17.99 19.61
C GLN A 482 26.41 -18.02 20.86
N ASP A 483 26.00 -18.81 21.82
CA ASP A 483 26.87 -19.14 22.97
C ASP A 483 28.12 -19.92 22.51
N PRO A 484 29.23 -19.89 23.29
CA PRO A 484 30.49 -20.54 22.90
C PRO A 484 30.36 -22.04 22.65
N GLU A 485 29.48 -22.71 23.40
CA GLU A 485 29.24 -24.16 23.24
C GLU A 485 28.58 -24.43 21.88
N PHE A 486 27.57 -23.65 21.52
CA PHE A 486 26.87 -23.86 20.26
C PHE A 486 27.67 -23.35 19.04
N LYS A 487 28.56 -22.38 19.24
CA LYS A 487 29.55 -22.02 18.19
C LYS A 487 30.42 -23.23 17.86
N ALA A 488 30.91 -23.94 18.88
CA ALA A 488 31.69 -25.16 18.66
C ALA A 488 30.87 -26.21 17.88
N VAL A 489 29.63 -26.45 18.27
CA VAL A 489 28.73 -27.36 17.52
C VAL A 489 28.59 -26.94 16.07
N PHE A 490 28.38 -25.65 15.78
CA PHE A 490 28.24 -25.17 14.43
C PHE A 490 29.49 -25.43 13.59
N TYR A 491 30.65 -25.02 14.06
CA TYR A 491 31.89 -25.13 13.28
C TYR A 491 32.45 -26.58 13.24
N LEU A 492 32.37 -27.32 14.35
CA LEU A 492 33.03 -28.64 14.46
C LEU A 492 32.14 -29.81 14.05
N GLU A 493 30.79 -29.62 14.09
CA GLU A 493 29.85 -30.69 13.76
C GLU A 493 29.01 -30.37 12.55
N LEU A 494 28.26 -29.24 12.57
CA LEU A 494 27.26 -28.94 11.54
C LEU A 494 27.86 -28.59 10.17
N LEU A 495 28.89 -27.74 10.11
CA LEU A 495 29.57 -27.43 8.84
C LEU A 495 30.26 -28.66 8.23
N PRO A 496 31.00 -29.49 8.99
CA PRO A 496 31.54 -30.75 8.48
C PRO A 496 30.49 -31.74 8.01
N MET A 497 29.34 -31.84 8.69
CA MET A 497 28.21 -32.69 8.26
C MET A 497 27.68 -32.24 6.90
N LEU A 498 27.39 -30.95 6.71
CA LEU A 498 26.96 -30.41 5.40
C LEU A 498 28.02 -30.64 4.31
N LYS A 499 29.30 -30.46 4.65
CA LYS A 499 30.40 -30.73 3.71
C LYS A 499 30.47 -32.24 3.34
N ALA A 500 30.28 -33.15 4.29
CA ALA A 500 30.22 -34.57 4.03
C ALA A 500 29.04 -34.98 3.13
N GLU A 501 27.94 -34.24 3.18
CA GLU A 501 26.80 -34.37 2.26
C GLU A 501 27.10 -33.80 0.84
N GLY A 502 28.34 -33.36 0.60
CA GLY A 502 28.76 -32.79 -0.70
C GLY A 502 28.32 -31.34 -0.93
N LYS A 503 27.84 -30.64 0.12
CA LYS A 503 27.41 -29.25 0.02
C LYS A 503 28.60 -28.30 -0.02
N THR A 504 28.52 -27.24 -0.82
CA THR A 504 29.50 -26.15 -0.84
C THR A 504 29.04 -25.08 0.15
N ILE A 505 29.92 -24.66 1.04
CA ILE A 505 29.58 -23.79 2.16
C ILE A 505 30.39 -22.50 2.09
N ILE A 506 29.71 -21.37 2.13
CA ILE A 506 30.32 -20.04 2.20
C ILE A 506 29.88 -19.42 3.53
N ALA A 507 30.80 -19.21 4.45
CA ALA A 507 30.48 -18.64 5.76
C ALA A 507 31.25 -17.33 5.97
N ILE A 508 30.51 -16.25 6.18
CA ILE A 508 31.07 -14.97 6.63
C ILE A 508 31.22 -15.05 8.13
N THR A 509 32.43 -14.91 8.65
CA THR A 509 32.73 -15.07 10.07
C THR A 509 33.86 -14.18 10.56
N HIS A 510 33.87 -13.90 11.86
CA HIS A 510 34.95 -13.25 12.60
C HIS A 510 35.60 -14.18 13.63
N ASP A 511 35.15 -15.44 13.72
CA ASP A 511 35.64 -16.41 14.73
C ASP A 511 36.94 -17.07 14.25
N ASP A 512 38.07 -16.43 14.50
CA ASP A 512 39.44 -16.83 14.10
C ASP A 512 39.85 -18.20 14.62
N ARG A 513 39.32 -18.62 15.77
CA ARG A 513 39.56 -19.96 16.37
C ARG A 513 39.26 -21.12 15.43
N TYR A 514 38.31 -20.93 14.50
CA TYR A 514 37.83 -22.00 13.62
C TYR A 514 38.34 -21.85 12.18
N PHE A 515 39.23 -20.88 11.91
CA PHE A 515 39.73 -20.65 10.55
C PHE A 515 40.40 -21.88 9.93
N HIS A 516 41.08 -22.70 10.75
CA HIS A 516 41.74 -23.95 10.35
C HIS A 516 40.80 -25.03 9.78
N LEU A 517 39.47 -24.85 9.89
CA LEU A 517 38.49 -25.80 9.35
C LEU A 517 38.12 -25.51 7.89
N ALA A 518 38.39 -24.31 7.44
CA ALA A 518 38.09 -23.92 6.05
C ALA A 518 39.11 -24.55 5.09
N ASP A 519 38.66 -24.90 3.90
CA ASP A 519 39.56 -25.25 2.79
C ASP A 519 40.26 -24.00 2.25
N ARG A 520 39.59 -22.84 2.40
CA ARG A 520 40.11 -21.57 1.91
C ARG A 520 39.51 -20.40 2.71
N ILE A 521 40.35 -19.38 2.94
CA ILE A 521 39.94 -18.12 3.55
C ILE A 521 40.12 -17.01 2.54
N ILE A 522 39.06 -16.17 2.40
CA ILE A 522 39.06 -14.98 1.58
C ILE A 522 38.95 -13.77 2.49
N LYS A 523 39.98 -12.93 2.53
CA LYS A 523 39.99 -11.71 3.34
C LYS A 523 39.59 -10.49 2.51
N LEU A 524 38.52 -9.79 2.95
CA LEU A 524 38.07 -8.54 2.38
C LEU A 524 38.52 -7.34 3.22
N GLU A 525 39.08 -6.34 2.57
CA GLU A 525 39.37 -5.03 3.17
C GLU A 525 38.96 -3.92 2.19
N SER A 526 38.16 -2.95 2.65
CA SER A 526 37.71 -1.80 1.89
C SER A 526 37.17 -2.16 0.47
N GLY A 527 36.38 -3.22 0.40
CA GLY A 527 35.75 -3.69 -0.84
C GLY A 527 36.66 -4.48 -1.79
N ARG A 528 37.88 -4.87 -1.39
CA ARG A 528 38.84 -5.63 -2.21
C ARG A 528 39.27 -6.91 -1.51
N ILE A 529 39.63 -7.91 -2.28
CA ILE A 529 40.30 -9.12 -1.77
C ILE A 529 41.76 -8.78 -1.53
N VAL A 530 42.21 -8.89 -0.29
CA VAL A 530 43.63 -8.70 0.08
C VAL A 530 44.36 -9.99 0.28
N GLN A 531 43.63 -11.10 0.55
CA GLN A 531 44.21 -12.43 0.68
C GLN A 531 43.19 -13.48 0.24
N SER A 532 43.62 -14.43 -0.56
CA SER A 532 42.87 -15.64 -0.92
C SER A 532 43.89 -16.78 -0.95
N ALA A 533 43.99 -17.50 0.17
CA ALA A 533 44.93 -18.59 0.32
C ALA A 533 44.22 -19.90 0.65
N PRO A 534 44.55 -21.04 0.03
CA PRO A 534 44.25 -22.35 0.60
C PRO A 534 45.00 -22.50 1.93
N LEU A 535 44.38 -23.17 2.89
CA LEU A 535 45.00 -23.52 4.17
C LEU A 535 45.83 -24.81 4.05
#